data_e6f398afbc4c6f1550052de2b2481d17
#
_entry.id   e6f398afbc4c6f1550052de2b2481d17
#
_cell.length_a   1.000
_cell.length_b   1.000
_cell.length_c   1.000
_cell.angle_alpha   90.00
_cell.angle_beta   90.00
_cell.angle_gamma   90.00
#
_symmetry.space_group_name_H-M   'P 1'
#
loop_
_entity.id
_entity.type
_entity.pdbx_description
1 polymer ?
#
loop_
_entity_poly.entity_id
_entity_poly.type
_entity_poly.pdbx_seq_one_letter_code
_entity_poly.pdbx_strand_id
1 'polypeptide(L)'
;MVLTPHYGATIAIQPRIRKGAFFDAAWRHGCRKFSVYNRTYISSTFSNSTDEYWNVTKNVAIWPVMGERQVEITGPDAAKFVQFLTPRDMSNCSVNQCKY
;
A
#
# COMPACT_ATOMS: atom_id res chain seq x y z
N MET A 1 -20.84 6.15 19.49
CA MET A 1 -20.86 5.92 18.03
C MET A 1 -21.17 4.43 17.84
N VAL A 2 -22.41 4.12 17.48
CA VAL A 2 -22.85 2.74 17.27
C VAL A 2 -22.30 2.30 15.93
N LEU A 3 -21.38 1.34 15.95
CA LEU A 3 -20.93 0.67 14.73
C LEU A 3 -22.11 -0.18 14.24
N THR A 4 -22.79 0.26 13.19
CA THR A 4 -23.77 -0.58 12.52
C THR A 4 -23.10 -1.88 12.06
N PRO A 5 -23.67 -3.05 12.36
CA PRO A 5 -23.12 -4.31 11.92
C PRO A 5 -23.17 -4.32 10.38
N HIS A 6 -22.00 -4.33 9.78
CA HIS A 6 -21.89 -4.44 8.35
C HIS A 6 -21.93 -5.93 7.98
N TYR A 7 -22.91 -6.32 7.22
CA TYR A 7 -22.92 -7.60 6.52
C TYR A 7 -21.76 -7.60 5.51
N GLY A 8 -20.60 -7.98 5.95
CA GLY A 8 -19.40 -7.98 5.15
C GLY A 8 -18.34 -8.91 5.74
N ALA A 9 -17.40 -9.30 4.95
CA ALA A 9 -16.38 -10.26 5.30
C ALA A 9 -15.69 -9.95 6.64
N THR A 10 -15.67 -10.92 7.53
CA THR A 10 -14.84 -10.87 8.72
C THR A 10 -13.38 -10.94 8.30
N ILE A 11 -12.60 -9.92 8.63
CA ILE A 11 -11.17 -9.95 8.38
C ILE A 11 -10.50 -10.71 9.51
N ALA A 12 -9.91 -11.85 9.19
CA ALA A 12 -9.04 -12.54 10.10
C ALA A 12 -7.72 -11.74 10.22
N ILE A 13 -7.51 -11.10 11.36
CA ILE A 13 -6.24 -10.44 11.65
C ILE A 13 -5.21 -11.50 11.98
N GLN A 14 -4.25 -11.68 11.11
CA GLN A 14 -3.20 -12.68 11.25
C GLN A 14 -1.88 -12.02 11.68
N PRO A 15 -1.09 -12.65 12.56
CA PRO A 15 0.15 -12.06 13.06
C PRO A 15 1.24 -11.90 11.99
N ARG A 16 1.11 -12.60 10.87
CA ARG A 16 2.05 -12.53 9.73
C ARG A 16 1.70 -11.47 8.70
N ILE A 17 0.53 -10.84 8.82
CA ILE A 17 0.07 -9.78 7.93
C ILE A 17 0.03 -8.49 8.74
N ARG A 18 0.76 -7.49 8.27
CA ARG A 18 0.84 -6.21 8.98
C ARG A 18 -0.32 -5.29 8.64
N LYS A 19 -0.70 -4.49 9.59
CA LYS A 19 -1.50 -3.30 9.34
C LYS A 19 -0.58 -2.19 8.83
N GLY A 20 -0.95 -1.55 7.75
CA GLY A 20 -0.29 -0.32 7.31
C GLY A 20 -0.62 0.86 8.22
N ALA A 21 0.12 1.96 8.09
CA ALA A 21 -0.05 3.15 8.92
C ALA A 21 -1.48 3.73 8.89
N PHE A 22 -2.20 3.55 7.77
CA PHE A 22 -3.55 4.07 7.60
C PHE A 22 -4.67 3.03 7.77
N PHE A 23 -4.33 1.80 8.21
CA PHE A 23 -5.32 0.74 8.37
C PHE A 23 -6.48 1.14 9.29
N ASP A 24 -6.16 1.65 10.48
CA ASP A 24 -7.17 2.02 11.47
C ASP A 24 -7.97 3.26 11.01
N ALA A 25 -7.36 4.17 10.27
CA ALA A 25 -8.07 5.29 9.66
C ALA A 25 -9.05 4.81 8.59
N ALA A 26 -8.61 3.95 7.68
CA ALA A 26 -9.47 3.35 6.66
C ALA A 26 -10.66 2.61 7.28
N TRP A 27 -10.41 1.84 8.35
CA TRP A 27 -11.46 1.16 9.09
C TRP A 27 -12.47 2.13 9.68
N ARG A 28 -12.01 3.19 10.37
CA ARG A 28 -12.90 4.22 10.93
C ARG A 28 -13.71 4.96 9.86
N HIS A 29 -13.13 5.17 8.68
CA HIS A 29 -13.80 5.79 7.53
C HIS A 29 -14.65 4.82 6.72
N GLY A 30 -14.87 3.61 7.23
CA GLY A 30 -15.85 2.69 6.66
C GLY A 30 -15.33 1.79 5.55
N CYS A 31 -14.02 1.56 5.47
CA CYS A 31 -13.49 0.55 4.56
C CYS A 31 -14.17 -0.79 4.81
N ARG A 32 -14.71 -1.39 3.74
CA ARG A 32 -15.51 -2.61 3.82
C ARG A 32 -14.72 -3.85 3.46
N LYS A 33 -13.72 -3.70 2.63
CA LYS A 33 -12.91 -4.82 2.16
C LYS A 33 -11.44 -4.46 2.21
N PHE A 34 -10.65 -5.43 2.56
CA PHE A 34 -9.19 -5.35 2.51
C PHE A 34 -8.66 -6.51 1.67
N SER A 35 -7.68 -6.22 0.85
CA SER A 35 -6.84 -7.19 0.20
C SER A 35 -5.52 -7.32 0.93
N VAL A 36 -4.74 -8.32 0.57
CA VAL A 36 -3.38 -8.51 1.10
C VAL A 36 -2.40 -8.35 -0.05
N TYR A 37 -1.49 -7.41 0.08
CA TYR A 37 -0.38 -7.22 -0.82
C TYR A 37 0.90 -7.06 -0.02
N ASN A 38 1.95 -7.77 -0.41
CA ASN A 38 3.24 -7.76 0.28
C ASN A 38 3.11 -7.91 1.81
N ARG A 39 2.28 -8.86 2.25
CA ARG A 39 1.96 -9.12 3.68
C ARG A 39 1.42 -7.88 4.41
N THR A 40 0.70 -7.03 3.73
CA THR A 40 0.08 -5.83 4.31
C THR A 40 -1.39 -5.78 3.92
N TYR A 41 -2.25 -5.43 4.87
CA TYR A 41 -3.66 -5.15 4.58
C TYR A 41 -3.77 -3.84 3.82
N ILE A 42 -4.31 -3.90 2.61
CA ILE A 42 -4.58 -2.76 1.74
C ILE A 42 -6.09 -2.55 1.65
N SER A 43 -6.55 -1.34 1.88
CA SER A 43 -7.96 -0.99 1.71
C SER A 43 -8.37 -1.14 0.25
N SER A 44 -9.45 -1.87 0.01
CA SER A 44 -9.93 -2.16 -1.35
C SER A 44 -11.25 -1.48 -1.67
N THR A 45 -12.16 -1.36 -0.71
CA THR A 45 -13.51 -0.85 -0.99
C THR A 45 -14.08 -0.18 0.25
N PHE A 46 -14.60 1.02 0.09
CA PHE A 46 -15.29 1.79 1.13
C PHE A 46 -16.81 1.79 0.93
N SER A 47 -17.28 1.83 -0.31
CA SER A 47 -18.69 1.83 -0.65
C SER A 47 -19.01 0.79 -1.72
N ASN A 48 -19.20 1.23 -2.96
CA ASN A 48 -19.36 0.38 -4.13
C ASN A 48 -18.56 0.95 -5.31
N SER A 49 -18.29 0.11 -6.28
CA SER A 49 -17.40 0.46 -7.41
C SER A 49 -17.89 1.67 -8.21
N THR A 50 -19.21 1.82 -8.35
CA THR A 50 -19.79 2.93 -9.12
C THR A 50 -19.58 4.27 -8.42
N ASP A 51 -19.91 4.34 -7.14
CA ASP A 51 -19.74 5.57 -6.35
C ASP A 51 -18.26 5.94 -6.22
N GLU A 52 -17.39 4.95 -6.00
CA GLU A 52 -15.94 5.17 -5.91
C GLU A 52 -15.36 5.66 -7.24
N TYR A 53 -15.81 5.11 -8.38
CA TYR A 53 -15.42 5.59 -9.71
C TYR A 53 -15.81 7.05 -9.92
N TRP A 54 -17.06 7.41 -9.62
CA TRP A 54 -17.50 8.78 -9.77
C TRP A 54 -16.81 9.74 -8.81
N ASN A 55 -16.49 9.27 -7.61
CA ASN A 55 -15.70 10.07 -6.68
C ASN A 55 -14.29 10.37 -7.20
N VAL A 56 -13.60 9.38 -7.76
CA VAL A 56 -12.27 9.58 -8.36
C VAL A 56 -12.31 10.55 -9.54
N THR A 57 -13.38 10.50 -10.36
CA THR A 57 -13.48 11.32 -11.56
C THR A 57 -13.95 12.75 -11.31
N LYS A 58 -14.74 12.98 -10.27
CA LYS A 58 -15.39 14.28 -10.01
C LYS A 58 -14.88 15.00 -8.75
N ASN A 59 -14.22 14.28 -7.86
CA ASN A 59 -13.75 14.78 -6.58
C ASN A 59 -12.27 14.47 -6.36
N VAL A 60 -11.83 14.54 -5.11
CA VAL A 60 -10.47 14.18 -4.69
C VAL A 60 -10.49 12.81 -4.02
N ALA A 61 -9.55 11.95 -4.38
CA ALA A 61 -9.35 10.66 -3.75
C ALA A 61 -7.97 10.57 -3.10
N ILE A 62 -7.91 9.86 -1.96
CA ILE A 62 -6.67 9.55 -1.27
C ILE A 62 -6.35 8.07 -1.47
N TRP A 63 -5.15 7.79 -1.94
CA TRP A 63 -4.66 6.43 -2.18
C TRP A 63 -3.54 6.10 -1.19
N PRO A 64 -3.80 5.33 -0.14
CA PRO A 64 -2.74 4.94 0.79
C PRO A 64 -1.85 3.87 0.17
N VAL A 65 -0.71 4.26 -0.37
CA VAL A 65 0.28 3.34 -0.95
C VAL A 65 1.19 2.82 0.15
N MET A 66 0.81 1.75 0.79
CA MET A 66 1.45 1.19 2.00
C MET A 66 2.01 -0.23 1.81
N GLY A 67 1.79 -0.82 0.66
CA GLY A 67 2.18 -2.22 0.41
C GLY A 67 3.67 -2.40 0.23
N GLU A 68 4.34 -1.37 -0.22
CA GLU A 68 5.77 -1.41 -0.49
C GLU A 68 6.59 -1.38 0.80
N ARG A 69 7.78 -1.96 0.74
CA ARG A 69 8.77 -1.91 1.80
C ARG A 69 10.03 -1.26 1.26
N GLN A 70 10.55 -0.32 2.01
CA GLN A 70 11.82 0.31 1.72
C GLN A 70 12.94 -0.56 2.27
N VAL A 71 13.99 -0.70 1.49
CA VAL A 71 15.26 -1.29 1.90
C VAL A 71 16.34 -0.26 1.60
N GLU A 72 16.98 0.23 2.64
CA GLU A 72 18.12 1.12 2.50
C GLU A 72 19.39 0.30 2.37
N ILE A 73 20.20 0.61 1.36
CA ILE A 73 21.50 0.00 1.13
C ILE A 73 22.54 1.12 1.13
N THR A 74 23.42 1.10 2.11
CA THR A 74 24.43 2.14 2.34
C THR A 74 25.83 1.56 2.35
N GLY A 75 26.83 2.39 2.12
CA GLY A 75 28.24 2.02 2.15
C GLY A 75 28.95 2.23 0.81
N PRO A 76 30.29 2.09 0.79
CA PRO A 76 31.10 2.40 -0.39
C PRO A 76 30.79 1.49 -1.60
N ASP A 77 30.32 0.29 -1.37
CA ASP A 77 29.99 -0.68 -2.42
C ASP A 77 28.47 -0.82 -2.65
N ALA A 78 27.64 0.05 -2.06
CA ALA A 78 26.18 -0.03 -2.17
C ALA A 78 25.69 -0.07 -3.63
N ALA A 79 26.23 0.80 -4.48
CA ALA A 79 25.85 0.84 -5.89
C ALA A 79 26.21 -0.46 -6.64
N LYS A 80 27.38 -1.01 -6.39
CA LYS A 80 27.80 -2.30 -6.97
C LYS A 80 26.92 -3.45 -6.49
N PHE A 81 26.57 -3.44 -5.21
CA PHE A 81 25.71 -4.46 -4.63
C PHE A 81 24.30 -4.41 -5.22
N VAL A 82 23.72 -3.21 -5.37
CA VAL A 82 22.42 -3.05 -6.02
C VAL A 82 22.49 -3.50 -7.49
N GLN A 83 23.53 -3.12 -8.22
CA GLN A 83 23.75 -3.58 -9.60
C GLN A 83 23.81 -5.10 -9.71
N PHE A 84 24.45 -5.76 -8.74
CA PHE A 84 24.55 -7.22 -8.68
C PHE A 84 23.21 -7.90 -8.38
N LEU A 85 22.39 -7.30 -7.49
CA LEU A 85 21.11 -7.87 -7.07
C LEU A 85 19.97 -7.67 -8.06
N THR A 86 20.05 -6.64 -8.90
CA THR A 86 18.93 -6.26 -9.78
C THR A 86 19.20 -6.67 -11.22
N PRO A 87 18.18 -7.09 -11.98
CA PRO A 87 18.33 -7.43 -13.38
C PRO A 87 18.47 -6.20 -14.29
N ARG A 88 18.28 -5.00 -13.75
CA ARG A 88 18.40 -3.75 -14.49
C ARG A 88 19.79 -3.16 -14.39
N ASP A 89 20.20 -2.49 -15.45
CA ASP A 89 21.41 -1.67 -15.40
C ASP A 89 21.15 -0.42 -14.55
N MET A 90 21.81 -0.38 -13.39
CA MET A 90 21.76 0.71 -12.44
C MET A 90 22.94 1.68 -12.60
N SER A 91 23.89 1.40 -13.51
CA SER A 91 25.11 2.21 -13.68
C SER A 91 24.84 3.68 -14.02
N ASN A 92 23.72 3.92 -14.68
CA ASN A 92 23.28 5.27 -15.09
C ASN A 92 22.16 5.83 -14.20
N CYS A 93 22.02 5.34 -12.96
CA CYS A 93 21.09 5.90 -11.97
C CYS A 93 21.75 7.05 -11.23
N SER A 94 21.30 8.25 -11.49
CA SER A 94 21.84 9.48 -10.86
C SER A 94 21.24 9.70 -9.48
N VAL A 95 21.88 10.57 -8.69
CA VAL A 95 21.35 11.01 -7.40
C VAL A 95 19.95 11.63 -7.60
N ASN A 96 19.03 11.32 -6.72
CA ASN A 96 17.61 11.71 -6.79
C ASN A 96 16.84 11.18 -8.02
N GLN A 97 17.37 10.18 -8.69
CA GLN A 97 16.69 9.51 -9.78
C GLN A 97 16.08 8.18 -9.31
N CYS A 98 14.88 7.90 -9.76
CA CYS A 98 14.26 6.58 -9.63
C CYS A 98 14.48 5.76 -10.91
N LYS A 99 14.72 4.47 -10.73
CA LYS A 99 14.70 3.47 -11.80
C LYS A 99 13.54 2.50 -11.57
N TYR A 100 12.77 2.30 -12.62
CA TYR A 100 11.60 1.43 -12.58
C TYR A 100 11.86 0.11 -13.28
#